data_0058c0e817112ff2d6c4d12661c8ac5c
#
_entry.id   0058c0e817112ff2d6c4d12661c8ac5c
#
_cell.length_a   1.000
_cell.length_b   1.000
_cell.length_c   1.000
_cell.angle_alpha   90.00
_cell.angle_beta   90.00
_cell.angle_gamma   90.00
#
_symmetry.space_group_name_H-M   'P 1'
#
loop_
_entity.id
_entity.type
_entity.pdbx_description
1 polymer ?
#
loop_
_entity_poly.entity_id
_entity_poly.type
_entity_poly.pdbx_seq_one_letter_code
_entity_poly.pdbx_strand_id
1 'polypeptide(L)'
;YLWEEILQKDSLMDILKRFVFIETQEKKDIDGNTYTSETVIFPRYHQLDVVRKLEADAKKKGVGTNYLVQHSAGSGKTNSISWLAHRLANLHDDNDNPVFDSVIVITDRRVLDRQLQDSIYQLEHKHGVVQKIDKDSNQLADALKSGTRIIISTLQKFPFIIEKVGELENRKYAVIIDEAHSSSAGENMASLREVLSANSLEEAAKLDEELEGKEYDPEEEIIKTIKKRGKQPNISFFAFTATPKAKTLEMFGTIGPDGLPHPFHLYSMRQAIEEGFILDVLQNYVTYETYFKL
;
A
#
# COMPACT_ATOMS: atom_id res chain seq x y z
N TYR A 1 -27.25 -8.56 -0.66
CA TYR A 1 -26.02 -7.75 -0.68
C TYR A 1 -26.22 -6.41 -1.41
N LEU A 2 -26.53 -6.40 -2.76
CA LEU A 2 -26.62 -5.15 -3.52
C LEU A 2 -27.67 -4.19 -2.95
N TRP A 3 -28.90 -4.68 -2.75
CA TRP A 3 -30.02 -3.86 -2.27
C TRP A 3 -29.99 -3.61 -0.75
N GLU A 4 -29.52 -4.58 0.01
CA GLU A 4 -29.56 -4.53 1.47
C GLU A 4 -28.37 -3.82 2.09
N GLU A 5 -27.21 -3.79 1.40
CA GLU A 5 -25.97 -3.20 1.93
C GLU A 5 -25.45 -2.06 1.07
N ILE A 6 -25.31 -2.23 -0.25
CA ILE A 6 -24.66 -1.27 -1.11
C ILE A 6 -25.57 -0.07 -1.42
N LEU A 7 -26.81 -0.33 -1.78
CA LEU A 7 -27.79 0.68 -2.19
C LEU A 7 -28.61 1.27 -1.03
N GLN A 8 -28.31 0.89 0.21
CA GLN A 8 -28.84 1.63 1.36
C GLN A 8 -28.34 3.08 1.32
N LYS A 9 -29.19 4.02 1.74
CA LYS A 9 -28.93 5.46 1.64
C LYS A 9 -27.56 5.85 2.20
N ASP A 10 -27.24 5.46 3.42
CA ASP A 10 -25.99 5.84 4.09
C ASP A 10 -24.78 5.18 3.42
N SER A 11 -24.90 3.91 3.01
CA SER A 11 -23.86 3.19 2.29
C SER A 11 -23.60 3.80 0.91
N LEU A 12 -24.66 4.10 0.15
CA LEU A 12 -24.55 4.73 -1.16
C LEU A 12 -23.95 6.13 -1.06
N MET A 13 -24.37 6.92 -0.09
CA MET A 13 -23.80 8.26 0.13
C MET A 13 -22.32 8.20 0.55
N ASP A 14 -21.92 7.22 1.37
CA ASP A 14 -20.52 6.97 1.71
C ASP A 14 -19.70 6.60 0.46
N ILE A 15 -20.22 5.69 -0.39
CA ILE A 15 -19.57 5.31 -1.64
C ILE A 15 -19.40 6.52 -2.56
N LEU A 16 -20.47 7.27 -2.84
CA LEU A 16 -20.44 8.42 -3.74
C LEU A 16 -19.53 9.54 -3.23
N LYS A 17 -19.47 9.75 -1.92
CA LYS A 17 -18.69 10.84 -1.32
C LYS A 17 -17.20 10.50 -1.15
N ARG A 18 -16.87 9.22 -0.89
CA ARG A 18 -15.54 8.84 -0.39
C ARG A 18 -14.81 7.81 -1.21
N PHE A 19 -15.49 7.14 -2.16
CA PHE A 19 -14.88 6.12 -3.01
C PHE A 19 -14.93 6.49 -4.49
N VAL A 20 -16.00 7.16 -4.95
CA VAL A 20 -16.11 7.53 -6.37
C VAL A 20 -15.26 8.77 -6.65
N PHE A 21 -14.40 8.67 -7.66
CA PHE A 21 -13.61 9.81 -8.14
C PHE A 21 -13.39 9.73 -9.66
N ILE A 22 -12.99 10.84 -10.25
CA ILE A 22 -12.64 10.92 -11.67
C ILE A 22 -11.13 10.79 -11.78
N GLU A 23 -10.66 9.71 -12.40
CA GLU A 23 -9.26 9.54 -12.75
C GLU A 23 -8.99 10.24 -14.07
N THR A 24 -8.03 11.17 -14.04
CA THR A 24 -7.60 11.93 -15.22
C THR A 24 -6.22 11.45 -15.65
N GLN A 25 -6.10 10.99 -16.90
CA GLN A 25 -4.85 10.50 -17.46
C GLN A 25 -4.54 11.22 -18.77
N GLU A 26 -3.29 11.65 -18.95
CA GLU A 26 -2.79 12.09 -20.25
C GLU A 26 -2.42 10.88 -21.11
N LYS A 27 -3.01 10.78 -22.29
CA LYS A 27 -2.74 9.72 -23.27
C LYS A 27 -2.26 10.35 -24.57
N LYS A 28 -1.49 9.58 -25.35
CA LYS A 28 -1.09 9.96 -26.71
C LYS A 28 -1.89 9.15 -27.72
N ASP A 29 -2.38 9.82 -28.75
CA ASP A 29 -3.00 9.16 -29.89
C ASP A 29 -1.95 8.54 -30.83
N ILE A 30 -2.40 7.90 -31.94
CA ILE A 30 -1.53 7.25 -32.91
C ILE A 30 -0.63 8.29 -33.63
N ASP A 31 -1.06 9.54 -33.72
CA ASP A 31 -0.36 10.64 -34.35
C ASP A 31 0.60 11.38 -33.38
N GLY A 32 0.65 10.94 -32.10
CA GLY A 32 1.50 11.49 -31.06
C GLY A 32 0.93 12.71 -30.33
N ASN A 33 -0.31 13.13 -30.62
CA ASN A 33 -0.95 14.23 -29.93
C ASN A 33 -1.40 13.81 -28.53
N THR A 34 -1.16 14.64 -27.54
CA THR A 34 -1.58 14.39 -26.15
C THR A 34 -3.04 14.78 -25.97
N TYR A 35 -3.83 13.89 -25.40
CA TYR A 35 -5.22 14.17 -24.99
C TYR A 35 -5.48 13.70 -23.57
N THR A 36 -6.42 14.34 -22.90
CA THR A 36 -6.85 13.99 -21.56
C THR A 36 -7.99 12.97 -21.62
N SER A 37 -7.82 11.84 -20.91
CA SER A 37 -8.85 10.81 -20.74
C SER A 37 -9.35 10.85 -19.33
N GLU A 38 -10.66 10.98 -19.15
CA GLU A 38 -11.32 10.94 -17.85
C GLU A 38 -12.09 9.63 -17.69
N THR A 39 -11.91 8.98 -16.54
CA THR A 39 -12.58 7.72 -16.21
C THR A 39 -13.17 7.82 -14.81
N VAL A 40 -14.47 7.52 -14.66
CA VAL A 40 -15.08 7.44 -13.35
C VAL A 40 -14.66 6.12 -12.70
N ILE A 41 -13.98 6.20 -11.58
CA ILE A 41 -13.59 5.05 -10.77
C ILE A 41 -14.65 4.79 -9.71
N PHE A 42 -15.18 3.57 -9.74
CA PHE A 42 -16.12 3.05 -8.76
C PHE A 42 -15.50 1.83 -8.06
N PRO A 43 -15.61 1.67 -6.74
CA PRO A 43 -14.98 0.55 -6.05
C PRO A 43 -15.62 -0.79 -6.44
N ARG A 44 -14.78 -1.79 -6.71
CA ARG A 44 -15.23 -3.17 -6.82
C ARG A 44 -15.61 -3.68 -5.42
N TYR A 45 -16.46 -4.70 -5.34
CA TYR A 45 -17.00 -5.18 -4.07
C TYR A 45 -15.88 -5.57 -3.06
N HIS A 46 -14.84 -6.29 -3.52
CA HIS A 46 -13.73 -6.69 -2.66
C HIS A 46 -12.87 -5.52 -2.18
N GLN A 47 -12.77 -4.45 -2.99
CA GLN A 47 -12.07 -3.21 -2.60
C GLN A 47 -12.87 -2.44 -1.54
N LEU A 48 -14.17 -2.31 -1.75
CA LEU A 48 -15.08 -1.68 -0.78
C LEU A 48 -15.09 -2.45 0.54
N ASP A 49 -15.23 -3.79 0.46
CA ASP A 49 -15.30 -4.67 1.62
C ASP A 49 -14.02 -4.61 2.46
N VAL A 50 -12.84 -4.74 1.84
CA VAL A 50 -11.56 -4.67 2.58
C VAL A 50 -11.34 -3.33 3.24
N VAL A 51 -11.61 -2.21 2.55
CA VAL A 51 -11.39 -0.87 3.10
C VAL A 51 -12.31 -0.62 4.29
N ARG A 52 -13.60 -0.97 4.17
CA ARG A 52 -14.57 -0.82 5.26
C ARG A 52 -14.25 -1.71 6.47
N LYS A 53 -13.87 -2.96 6.24
CA LYS A 53 -13.48 -3.89 7.31
C LYS A 53 -12.24 -3.41 8.06
N LEU A 54 -11.21 -2.97 7.34
CA LEU A 54 -9.99 -2.43 7.94
C LEU A 54 -10.27 -1.17 8.76
N GLU A 55 -11.05 -0.24 8.21
CA GLU A 55 -11.45 0.98 8.92
C GLU A 55 -12.22 0.68 10.20
N ALA A 56 -13.24 -0.19 10.13
CA ALA A 56 -14.05 -0.56 11.28
C ALA A 56 -13.25 -1.28 12.38
N ASP A 57 -12.35 -2.20 12.00
CA ASP A 57 -11.50 -2.91 12.95
C ASP A 57 -10.44 -1.99 13.56
N ALA A 58 -9.82 -1.11 12.76
CA ALA A 58 -8.88 -0.11 13.24
C ALA A 58 -9.54 0.90 14.19
N LYS A 59 -10.77 1.34 13.90
CA LYS A 59 -11.55 2.18 14.82
C LYS A 59 -11.77 1.50 16.16
N LYS A 60 -12.13 0.21 16.15
CA LYS A 60 -12.41 -0.57 17.36
C LYS A 60 -11.17 -0.87 18.18
N LYS A 61 -10.05 -1.24 17.55
CA LYS A 61 -8.83 -1.69 18.24
C LYS A 61 -7.84 -0.56 18.53
N GLY A 62 -7.95 0.54 17.83
CA GLY A 62 -6.97 1.62 17.89
C GLY A 62 -5.64 1.24 17.22
N VAL A 63 -4.58 1.98 17.58
CA VAL A 63 -3.22 1.76 17.08
C VAL A 63 -2.57 0.52 17.71
N GLY A 64 -1.61 -0.09 17.02
CA GLY A 64 -0.80 -1.22 17.50
C GLY A 64 -1.22 -2.59 16.95
N THR A 65 -2.19 -2.63 16.02
CA THR A 65 -2.62 -3.87 15.35
C THR A 65 -2.05 -3.94 13.93
N ASN A 66 -1.61 -5.13 13.52
CA ASN A 66 -1.14 -5.40 12.16
C ASN A 66 -2.22 -6.09 11.33
N TYR A 67 -2.25 -5.78 10.05
CA TYR A 67 -3.21 -6.32 9.09
C TYR A 67 -2.50 -6.79 7.83
N LEU A 68 -2.86 -7.99 7.36
CA LEU A 68 -2.41 -8.53 6.08
C LEU A 68 -3.59 -8.60 5.11
N VAL A 69 -3.46 -7.96 3.97
CA VAL A 69 -4.40 -8.02 2.85
C VAL A 69 -3.77 -8.81 1.72
N GLN A 70 -4.30 -10.00 1.46
CA GLN A 70 -3.86 -10.82 0.34
C GLN A 70 -4.85 -10.66 -0.82
N HIS A 71 -4.48 -9.83 -1.78
CA HIS A 71 -5.25 -9.59 -3.00
C HIS A 71 -4.41 -9.93 -4.23
N SER A 72 -4.98 -10.65 -5.19
CA SER A 72 -4.29 -11.06 -6.41
C SER A 72 -3.69 -9.88 -7.19
N ALA A 73 -2.70 -10.15 -8.03
CA ALA A 73 -2.26 -9.19 -9.04
C ALA A 73 -3.46 -8.79 -9.92
N GLY A 74 -3.51 -7.54 -10.38
CA GLY A 74 -4.62 -7.02 -11.19
C GLY A 74 -5.94 -6.76 -10.45
N SER A 75 -6.03 -7.05 -9.15
CA SER A 75 -7.25 -6.79 -8.34
C SER A 75 -7.51 -5.31 -8.05
N GLY A 76 -6.60 -4.40 -8.43
CA GLY A 76 -6.70 -2.96 -8.15
C GLY A 76 -6.30 -2.59 -6.72
N LYS A 77 -5.26 -3.21 -6.18
CA LYS A 77 -4.70 -2.89 -4.85
C LYS A 77 -4.39 -1.40 -4.68
N THR A 78 -3.85 -0.76 -5.73
CA THR A 78 -3.55 0.68 -5.74
C THR A 78 -4.72 1.53 -5.28
N ASN A 79 -5.91 1.31 -5.84
CA ASN A 79 -7.12 2.04 -5.45
C ASN A 79 -7.54 1.70 -4.02
N SER A 80 -7.46 0.42 -3.59
CA SER A 80 -7.75 0.04 -2.21
C SER A 80 -6.84 0.74 -1.22
N ILE A 81 -5.54 0.85 -1.52
CA ILE A 81 -4.54 1.56 -0.71
C ILE A 81 -4.86 3.06 -0.66
N SER A 82 -5.19 3.67 -1.81
CA SER A 82 -5.52 5.10 -1.88
C SER A 82 -6.75 5.44 -1.03
N TRP A 83 -7.83 4.68 -1.17
CA TRP A 83 -9.02 4.85 -0.33
C TRP A 83 -8.71 4.62 1.15
N LEU A 84 -7.97 3.55 1.48
CA LEU A 84 -7.61 3.24 2.86
C LEU A 84 -6.78 4.36 3.47
N ALA A 85 -5.80 4.92 2.75
CA ALA A 85 -4.97 6.01 3.24
C ALA A 85 -5.82 7.23 3.64
N HIS A 86 -6.74 7.66 2.78
CA HIS A 86 -7.64 8.76 3.08
C HIS A 86 -8.65 8.45 4.20
N ARG A 87 -9.13 7.21 4.28
CA ARG A 87 -10.06 6.78 5.34
C ARG A 87 -9.36 6.78 6.70
N LEU A 88 -8.17 6.19 6.80
CA LEU A 88 -7.39 6.14 8.04
C LEU A 88 -6.92 7.54 8.48
N ALA A 89 -6.54 8.42 7.54
CA ALA A 89 -6.14 9.79 7.84
C ALA A 89 -7.27 10.64 8.46
N ASN A 90 -8.52 10.27 8.22
CA ASN A 90 -9.69 10.94 8.75
C ASN A 90 -10.47 10.09 9.78
N LEU A 91 -9.88 8.99 10.25
CA LEU A 91 -10.53 8.08 11.17
C LEU A 91 -10.50 8.63 12.60
N HIS A 92 -11.68 8.74 13.22
CA HIS A 92 -11.87 9.16 14.61
C HIS A 92 -12.53 8.05 15.42
N ASP A 93 -12.15 7.97 16.69
CA ASP A 93 -12.80 7.10 17.66
C ASP A 93 -14.20 7.62 18.06
N ASP A 94 -14.88 6.93 18.95
CA ASP A 94 -16.22 7.31 19.38
C ASP A 94 -16.23 8.59 20.26
N ASN A 95 -15.07 9.07 20.69
CA ASN A 95 -14.89 10.31 21.42
C ASN A 95 -14.40 11.46 20.51
N ASP A 96 -14.45 11.27 19.20
CA ASP A 96 -13.98 12.22 18.18
C ASP A 96 -12.48 12.53 18.22
N ASN A 97 -11.66 11.64 18.83
CA ASN A 97 -10.20 11.75 18.76
C ASN A 97 -9.67 11.03 17.51
N PRO A 98 -8.62 11.56 16.85
CA PRO A 98 -8.01 10.86 15.73
C PRO A 98 -7.40 9.53 16.20
N VAL A 99 -7.72 8.46 15.48
CA VAL A 99 -7.14 7.12 15.70
C VAL A 99 -5.67 7.11 15.28
N PHE A 100 -5.36 7.82 14.20
CA PHE A 100 -4.00 8.02 13.69
C PHE A 100 -3.73 9.50 13.45
N ASP A 101 -2.55 9.97 13.82
CA ASP A 101 -2.10 11.33 13.56
C ASP A 101 -1.61 11.51 12.12
N SER A 102 -0.96 10.46 11.57
CA SER A 102 -0.51 10.42 10.19
C SER A 102 -0.58 9.01 9.62
N VAL A 103 -0.80 8.92 8.32
CA VAL A 103 -0.76 7.70 7.53
C VAL A 103 0.46 7.76 6.63
N ILE A 104 1.31 6.74 6.68
CA ILE A 104 2.53 6.64 5.87
C ILE A 104 2.33 5.52 4.85
N VAL A 105 2.40 5.86 3.56
CA VAL A 105 2.28 4.88 2.47
C VAL A 105 3.67 4.60 1.92
N ILE A 106 4.06 3.32 1.97
CA ILE A 106 5.35 2.83 1.50
C ILE A 106 5.14 2.04 0.22
N THR A 107 5.86 2.42 -0.83
CA THR A 107 5.83 1.78 -2.14
C THR A 107 7.19 1.20 -2.50
N ASP A 108 7.21 0.15 -3.34
CA ASP A 108 8.45 -0.54 -3.71
C ASP A 108 9.27 0.25 -4.75
N ARG A 109 8.64 0.80 -5.79
CA ARG A 109 9.35 1.38 -6.92
C ARG A 109 8.83 2.75 -7.36
N ARG A 110 9.76 3.61 -7.83
CA ARG A 110 9.45 4.95 -8.35
C ARG A 110 8.46 4.97 -9.52
N VAL A 111 8.43 3.96 -10.37
CA VAL A 111 7.57 3.93 -11.57
C VAL A 111 6.14 3.52 -11.22
N LEU A 112 5.96 2.50 -10.38
CA LEU A 112 4.64 2.13 -9.84
C LEU A 112 4.15 3.16 -8.82
N ASP A 113 5.08 3.82 -8.14
CA ASP A 113 4.88 4.90 -7.21
C ASP A 113 4.08 6.08 -7.83
N ARG A 114 4.29 6.42 -9.11
CA ARG A 114 3.51 7.48 -9.77
C ARG A 114 2.02 7.17 -9.83
N GLN A 115 1.63 5.95 -10.21
CA GLN A 115 0.21 5.57 -10.28
C GLN A 115 -0.45 5.63 -8.89
N LEU A 116 0.22 5.13 -7.87
CA LEU A 116 -0.30 5.18 -6.50
C LEU A 116 -0.33 6.60 -5.97
N GLN A 117 0.73 7.39 -6.20
CA GLN A 117 0.77 8.80 -5.86
C GLN A 117 -0.37 9.57 -6.52
N ASP A 118 -0.51 9.44 -7.84
CA ASP A 118 -1.55 10.11 -8.62
C ASP A 118 -2.94 9.72 -8.10
N SER A 119 -3.18 8.44 -7.80
CA SER A 119 -4.44 7.98 -7.20
C SER A 119 -4.69 8.60 -5.81
N ILE A 120 -3.67 8.71 -4.95
CA ILE A 120 -3.81 9.33 -3.63
C ILE A 120 -4.07 10.84 -3.78
N TYR A 121 -3.33 11.52 -4.68
CA TYR A 121 -3.52 12.96 -4.92
C TYR A 121 -4.88 13.27 -5.56
N GLN A 122 -5.37 12.43 -6.46
CA GLN A 122 -6.69 12.63 -7.10
C GLN A 122 -7.86 12.51 -6.11
N LEU A 123 -7.68 11.79 -5.01
CA LEU A 123 -8.63 11.72 -3.91
C LEU A 123 -8.48 12.88 -2.91
N GLU A 124 -7.48 13.74 -3.06
CA GLU A 124 -7.23 14.86 -2.17
C GLU A 124 -8.26 15.97 -2.40
N HIS A 125 -9.17 16.17 -1.45
CA HIS A 125 -10.16 17.26 -1.51
C HIS A 125 -9.66 18.59 -0.96
N LYS A 126 -8.49 18.59 -0.28
CA LYS A 126 -7.85 19.79 0.28
C LYS A 126 -6.35 19.70 0.05
N HIS A 127 -5.77 20.67 -0.64
CA HIS A 127 -4.34 20.74 -0.87
C HIS A 127 -3.54 20.75 0.45
N GLY A 128 -2.44 20.01 0.48
CA GLY A 128 -1.51 19.93 1.62
C GLY A 128 -1.80 18.82 2.62
N VAL A 129 -2.77 17.95 2.34
CA VAL A 129 -3.03 16.73 3.14
C VAL A 129 -2.01 15.64 2.82
N VAL A 130 -1.55 15.58 1.57
CA VAL A 130 -0.61 14.57 1.05
C VAL A 130 0.76 15.19 0.82
N GLN A 131 1.82 14.55 1.30
CA GLN A 131 3.21 14.96 1.06
C GLN A 131 4.07 13.76 0.67
N LYS A 132 4.83 13.91 -0.41
CA LYS A 132 5.84 12.94 -0.84
C LYS A 132 7.19 13.26 -0.21
N ILE A 133 7.86 12.24 0.30
CA ILE A 133 9.24 12.32 0.80
C ILE A 133 10.17 11.77 -0.27
N ASP A 134 10.78 12.66 -1.03
CA ASP A 134 11.65 12.31 -2.16
C ASP A 134 13.09 12.82 -2.00
N LYS A 135 13.36 13.82 -1.15
CA LYS A 135 14.66 14.49 -1.09
C LYS A 135 15.50 14.11 0.12
N ASP A 136 15.14 14.54 1.31
CA ASP A 136 16.03 14.49 2.46
C ASP A 136 15.32 14.17 3.79
N SER A 137 16.11 13.96 4.84
CA SER A 137 15.63 13.70 6.20
C SER A 137 14.89 14.87 6.82
N ASN A 138 15.21 16.11 6.41
CA ASN A 138 14.53 17.29 6.91
C ASN A 138 13.08 17.33 6.43
N GLN A 139 12.86 17.00 5.14
CA GLN A 139 11.51 16.89 4.57
C GLN A 139 10.64 15.91 5.35
N LEU A 140 11.18 14.73 5.72
CA LEU A 140 10.48 13.76 6.55
C LEU A 140 10.21 14.31 7.95
N ALA A 141 11.24 14.88 8.60
CA ALA A 141 11.10 15.45 9.93
C ALA A 141 10.09 16.59 9.97
N ASP A 142 10.07 17.44 8.95
CA ASP A 142 9.12 18.54 8.82
C ASP A 142 7.70 18.04 8.57
N ALA A 143 7.52 17.04 7.71
CA ALA A 143 6.23 16.40 7.46
C ALA A 143 5.65 15.77 8.75
N LEU A 144 6.48 15.06 9.52
CA LEU A 144 6.07 14.45 10.78
C LEU A 144 5.77 15.50 11.85
N LYS A 145 6.60 16.57 11.95
CA LYS A 145 6.39 17.67 12.91
C LYS A 145 5.16 18.51 12.60
N SER A 146 4.93 18.82 11.32
CA SER A 146 3.76 19.59 10.87
C SER A 146 2.46 18.82 10.98
N GLY A 147 2.51 17.49 11.21
CA GLY A 147 1.33 16.64 11.30
C GLY A 147 0.69 16.43 9.95
N THR A 148 1.48 16.30 8.88
CA THR A 148 0.99 15.94 7.55
C THR A 148 0.18 14.64 7.63
N ARG A 149 -1.05 14.67 7.11
CA ARG A 149 -1.99 13.57 7.28
C ARG A 149 -1.60 12.33 6.50
N ILE A 150 -1.10 12.48 5.27
CA ILE A 150 -0.67 11.36 4.42
C ILE A 150 0.74 11.65 3.91
N ILE A 151 1.67 10.74 4.19
CA ILE A 151 3.07 10.81 3.78
C ILE A 151 3.33 9.63 2.84
N ILE A 152 3.84 9.91 1.64
CA ILE A 152 4.20 8.87 0.66
C ILE A 152 5.71 8.78 0.58
N SER A 153 6.24 7.57 0.66
CA SER A 153 7.69 7.32 0.59
C SER A 153 8.00 5.95 -0.02
N THR A 154 9.27 5.73 -0.34
CA THR A 154 9.75 4.48 -0.89
C THR A 154 10.25 3.53 0.20
N LEU A 155 10.34 2.24 -0.15
CA LEU A 155 10.77 1.19 0.76
C LEU A 155 12.20 1.39 1.28
N GLN A 156 13.10 1.93 0.45
CA GLN A 156 14.50 2.21 0.82
C GLN A 156 14.60 3.20 1.98
N LYS A 157 13.62 4.10 2.10
CA LYS A 157 13.55 5.07 3.19
C LYS A 157 12.83 4.54 4.43
N PHE A 158 12.22 3.35 4.33
CA PHE A 158 11.43 2.74 5.40
C PHE A 158 12.17 2.60 6.74
N PRO A 159 13.45 2.13 6.79
CA PRO A 159 14.17 2.02 8.06
C PRO A 159 14.30 3.37 8.80
N PHE A 160 14.56 4.44 8.07
CA PHE A 160 14.67 5.80 8.63
C PHE A 160 13.31 6.34 9.08
N ILE A 161 12.25 6.06 8.30
CA ILE A 161 10.89 6.45 8.66
C ILE A 161 10.49 5.80 9.98
N ILE A 162 10.66 4.48 10.10
CA ILE A 162 10.32 3.74 11.32
C ILE A 162 11.16 4.20 12.52
N GLU A 163 12.42 4.58 12.29
CA GLU A 163 13.25 5.17 13.34
C GLU A 163 12.66 6.49 13.85
N LYS A 164 12.38 7.42 12.95
CA LYS A 164 11.84 8.74 13.31
C LYS A 164 10.45 8.66 13.94
N VAL A 165 9.59 7.79 13.42
CA VAL A 165 8.25 7.55 13.96
C VAL A 165 8.33 6.92 15.35
N GLY A 166 9.29 6.00 15.59
CA GLY A 166 9.53 5.40 16.91
C GLY A 166 10.04 6.39 17.95
N GLU A 167 10.77 7.45 17.56
CA GLU A 167 11.20 8.54 18.45
C GLU A 167 10.03 9.44 18.90
N LEU A 168 8.90 9.42 18.18
CA LEU A 168 7.73 10.25 18.46
C LEU A 168 6.62 9.41 19.15
N GLU A 169 6.94 8.85 20.31
CA GLU A 169 6.08 7.91 21.07
C GLU A 169 4.67 8.45 21.37
N ASN A 170 4.49 9.77 21.43
CA ASN A 170 3.20 10.40 21.70
C ASN A 170 2.30 10.53 20.46
N ARG A 171 2.74 10.09 19.28
CA ARG A 171 1.98 10.14 18.04
C ARG A 171 1.65 8.74 17.53
N LYS A 172 0.49 8.62 16.91
CA LYS A 172 -0.07 7.36 16.40
C LYS A 172 0.01 7.31 14.89
N TYR A 173 0.55 6.23 14.34
CA TYR A 173 0.81 6.09 12.92
C TYR A 173 0.14 4.87 12.33
N ALA A 174 -0.44 5.02 11.13
CA ALA A 174 -0.78 3.91 10.25
C ALA A 174 0.28 3.82 9.15
N VAL A 175 0.88 2.66 8.94
CA VAL A 175 1.85 2.41 7.87
C VAL A 175 1.25 1.41 6.89
N ILE A 176 0.97 1.87 5.68
CA ILE A 176 0.47 1.05 4.58
C ILE A 176 1.65 0.66 3.70
N ILE A 177 1.82 -0.64 3.45
CA ILE A 177 2.92 -1.19 2.66
C ILE A 177 2.33 -1.83 1.41
N ASP A 178 2.66 -1.29 0.24
CA ASP A 178 2.29 -1.86 -1.05
C ASP A 178 3.34 -2.85 -1.53
N GLU A 179 2.87 -3.95 -2.14
CA GLU A 179 3.71 -5.02 -2.66
C GLU A 179 4.72 -5.53 -1.62
N ALA A 180 4.20 -5.95 -0.44
CA ALA A 180 5.01 -6.57 0.61
C ALA A 180 5.68 -7.89 0.16
N HIS A 181 5.79 -8.11 -1.14
CA HIS A 181 6.50 -9.21 -1.76
C HIS A 181 7.28 -8.72 -2.99
N SER A 182 8.45 -9.24 -3.24
CA SER A 182 9.07 -9.22 -4.56
C SER A 182 9.56 -10.61 -4.92
N SER A 183 9.35 -10.93 -6.20
CA SER A 183 9.94 -12.13 -6.77
C SER A 183 11.33 -11.81 -7.26
N SER A 184 12.36 -12.26 -6.58
CA SER A 184 13.50 -12.94 -7.21
C SER A 184 14.57 -13.24 -6.20
N ALA A 185 14.95 -14.49 -6.23
CA ALA A 185 16.02 -15.03 -5.40
C ALA A 185 17.39 -14.70 -6.03
N GLY A 186 18.29 -14.19 -5.24
CA GLY A 186 19.60 -14.78 -5.25
C GLY A 186 20.84 -13.95 -5.49
N GLU A 187 20.87 -12.77 -6.12
CA GLU A 187 22.19 -12.19 -6.46
C GLU A 187 22.53 -10.80 -5.88
N ASN A 188 21.64 -10.13 -5.18
CA ASN A 188 21.87 -8.76 -4.73
C ASN A 188 21.89 -8.50 -3.21
N MET A 189 22.25 -9.49 -2.42
CA MET A 189 22.51 -9.33 -0.97
C MET A 189 23.60 -8.29 -0.66
N ALA A 190 24.52 -8.03 -1.58
CA ALA A 190 25.57 -7.05 -1.40
C ALA A 190 25.04 -5.60 -1.48
N SER A 191 24.24 -5.32 -2.52
CA SER A 191 23.63 -3.98 -2.71
C SER A 191 22.66 -3.63 -1.58
N LEU A 192 21.91 -4.62 -1.08
CA LEU A 192 21.01 -4.44 0.05
C LEU A 192 21.77 -4.13 1.35
N ARG A 193 22.94 -4.79 1.58
CA ARG A 193 23.80 -4.48 2.72
C ARG A 193 24.33 -3.05 2.66
N GLU A 194 24.55 -2.53 1.46
CA GLU A 194 25.03 -1.17 1.22
C GLU A 194 23.94 -0.14 1.53
N VAL A 195 22.69 -0.37 1.09
CA VAL A 195 21.51 0.46 1.48
C VAL A 195 21.29 0.43 3.00
N LEU A 196 21.44 -0.74 3.62
CA LEU A 196 21.30 -0.90 5.07
C LEU A 196 22.47 -0.31 5.87
N SER A 197 23.61 -0.13 5.24
CA SER A 197 24.75 0.59 5.82
C SER A 197 24.68 2.10 5.60
N ALA A 198 23.71 2.60 4.82
CA ALA A 198 23.52 4.04 4.65
C ALA A 198 23.25 4.70 6.01
N ASN A 199 24.03 5.72 6.31
CA ASN A 199 23.95 6.42 7.59
C ASN A 199 22.98 7.60 7.56
N SER A 200 22.42 7.90 6.37
CA SER A 200 21.49 9.02 6.19
C SER A 200 20.42 8.73 5.14
N LEU A 201 19.32 9.47 5.21
CA LEU A 201 18.24 9.41 4.24
C LEU A 201 18.70 9.88 2.83
N GLU A 202 19.70 10.80 2.80
CA GLU A 202 20.32 11.31 1.59
C GLU A 202 21.14 10.23 0.87
N GLU A 203 21.89 9.42 1.61
CA GLU A 203 22.60 8.25 1.06
C GLU A 203 21.59 7.21 0.55
N ALA A 204 20.53 6.92 1.30
CA ALA A 204 19.48 6.02 0.87
C ALA A 204 18.78 6.50 -0.41
N ALA A 205 18.58 7.81 -0.58
CA ALA A 205 17.99 8.39 -1.79
C ALA A 205 18.90 8.26 -3.02
N LYS A 206 20.22 8.41 -2.85
CA LYS A 206 21.22 8.20 -3.92
C LYS A 206 21.29 6.72 -4.33
N LEU A 207 21.31 5.82 -3.35
CA LEU A 207 21.30 4.39 -3.58
C LEU A 207 20.02 3.92 -4.29
N ASP A 208 18.88 4.57 -4.03
CA ASP A 208 17.62 4.34 -4.73
C ASP A 208 17.75 4.66 -6.24
N GLU A 209 18.53 5.70 -6.60
CA GLU A 209 18.84 6.03 -8.00
C GLU A 209 19.78 5.02 -8.67
N GLU A 210 20.77 4.52 -7.92
CA GLU A 210 21.77 3.56 -8.42
C GLU A 210 21.23 2.12 -8.52
N LEU A 211 20.22 1.78 -7.71
CA LEU A 211 19.59 0.45 -7.67
C LEU A 211 18.44 0.30 -8.68
N GLU A 212 18.14 1.31 -9.46
CA GLU A 212 17.08 1.27 -10.47
C GLU A 212 17.37 0.13 -11.48
N GLY A 213 16.59 -0.97 -11.39
CA GLY A 213 16.75 -2.17 -12.21
C GLY A 213 17.46 -3.37 -11.56
N LYS A 214 17.91 -3.28 -10.31
CA LYS A 214 18.46 -4.42 -9.57
C LYS A 214 17.35 -5.11 -8.76
N GLU A 215 17.42 -6.45 -8.73
CA GLU A 215 16.47 -7.28 -7.98
C GLU A 215 16.85 -7.33 -6.49
N TYR A 216 15.92 -6.97 -5.59
CA TYR A 216 16.08 -7.16 -4.15
C TYR A 216 14.77 -7.68 -3.53
N ASP A 217 14.81 -8.22 -2.31
CA ASP A 217 13.61 -8.71 -1.60
C ASP A 217 13.14 -7.71 -0.55
N PRO A 218 12.17 -6.85 -0.90
CA PRO A 218 11.64 -5.81 0.00
C PRO A 218 11.00 -6.40 1.24
N GLU A 219 10.38 -7.58 1.13
CA GLU A 219 9.66 -8.22 2.22
C GLU A 219 10.59 -8.62 3.37
N GLU A 220 11.75 -9.22 3.06
CA GLU A 220 12.73 -9.56 4.10
C GLU A 220 13.23 -8.34 4.84
N GLU A 221 13.40 -7.24 4.14
CA GLU A 221 13.92 -6.00 4.72
C GLU A 221 12.92 -5.32 5.64
N ILE A 222 11.65 -5.23 5.22
CA ILE A 222 10.57 -4.77 6.07
C ILE A 222 10.53 -5.60 7.37
N ILE A 223 10.54 -6.92 7.24
CA ILE A 223 10.48 -7.85 8.36
C ILE A 223 11.69 -7.68 9.29
N LYS A 224 12.91 -7.58 8.73
CA LYS A 224 14.13 -7.36 9.50
C LYS A 224 14.08 -6.04 10.26
N THR A 225 13.65 -4.96 9.60
CA THR A 225 13.55 -3.62 10.20
C THR A 225 12.56 -3.62 11.37
N ILE A 226 11.36 -4.20 11.18
CA ILE A 226 10.35 -4.27 12.22
C ILE A 226 10.84 -5.15 13.38
N LYS A 227 11.42 -6.32 13.11
CA LYS A 227 11.97 -7.23 14.14
C LYS A 227 13.11 -6.59 14.94
N LYS A 228 14.02 -5.87 14.27
CA LYS A 228 15.14 -5.16 14.92
C LYS A 228 14.67 -4.08 15.89
N ARG A 229 13.58 -3.39 15.56
CA ARG A 229 13.00 -2.33 16.40
C ARG A 229 12.08 -2.85 17.50
N GLY A 230 11.64 -4.11 17.42
CA GLY A 230 10.71 -4.70 18.37
C GLY A 230 9.28 -4.17 18.25
N LYS A 231 8.47 -4.44 19.28
CA LYS A 231 7.06 -4.04 19.31
C LYS A 231 6.93 -2.51 19.45
N GLN A 232 6.29 -1.87 18.48
CA GLN A 232 6.02 -0.43 18.48
C GLN A 232 4.50 -0.20 18.66
N PRO A 233 4.06 0.11 19.88
CA PRO A 233 2.64 0.19 20.21
C PRO A 233 1.94 1.39 19.55
N ASN A 234 2.71 2.37 19.08
CA ASN A 234 2.22 3.57 18.41
C ASN A 234 2.10 3.43 16.89
N ILE A 235 2.31 2.22 16.32
CA ILE A 235 2.24 1.97 14.88
C ILE A 235 1.31 0.79 14.60
N SER A 236 0.42 0.95 13.61
CA SER A 236 -0.31 -0.14 12.97
C SER A 236 0.17 -0.33 11.54
N PHE A 237 0.44 -1.58 11.14
CA PHE A 237 0.86 -1.92 9.80
C PHE A 237 -0.30 -2.51 8.99
N PHE A 238 -0.44 -2.05 7.75
CA PHE A 238 -1.41 -2.53 6.76
C PHE A 238 -0.63 -3.02 5.52
N ALA A 239 -0.30 -4.29 5.49
CA ALA A 239 0.50 -4.89 4.42
C ALA A 239 -0.40 -5.44 3.30
N PHE A 240 -0.17 -4.99 2.07
CA PHE A 240 -0.84 -5.47 0.87
C PHE A 240 0.12 -6.33 0.05
N THR A 241 -0.34 -7.51 -0.38
CA THR A 241 0.48 -8.42 -1.20
C THR A 241 -0.41 -9.38 -2.00
N ALA A 242 0.09 -9.87 -3.13
CA ALA A 242 -0.58 -10.93 -3.88
C ALA A 242 -0.20 -12.33 -3.34
N THR A 243 1.04 -12.50 -2.91
CA THR A 243 1.64 -13.81 -2.55
C THR A 243 2.45 -13.70 -1.27
N PRO A 244 1.81 -13.68 -0.08
CA PRO A 244 2.54 -13.55 1.18
C PRO A 244 3.44 -14.77 1.42
N LYS A 245 4.66 -14.52 1.89
CA LYS A 245 5.55 -15.56 2.39
C LYS A 245 5.15 -15.95 3.82
N ALA A 246 5.65 -17.10 4.31
CA ALA A 246 5.36 -17.55 5.68
C ALA A 246 5.70 -16.50 6.74
N LYS A 247 6.86 -15.84 6.61
CA LYS A 247 7.30 -14.78 7.53
C LYS A 247 6.37 -13.54 7.53
N THR A 248 5.76 -13.22 6.39
CA THR A 248 4.80 -12.10 6.24
C THR A 248 3.50 -12.46 6.93
N LEU A 249 3.03 -13.69 6.76
CA LEU A 249 1.87 -14.23 7.48
C LEU A 249 2.08 -14.20 8.99
N GLU A 250 3.24 -14.63 9.49
CA GLU A 250 3.58 -14.59 10.92
C GLU A 250 3.57 -13.16 11.49
N MET A 251 4.02 -12.16 10.70
CA MET A 251 4.18 -10.79 11.17
C MET A 251 2.90 -9.96 11.08
N PHE A 252 2.16 -10.10 9.99
CA PHE A 252 1.01 -9.26 9.69
C PHE A 252 -0.32 -10.01 9.69
N GLY A 253 -0.30 -11.35 9.71
CA GLY A 253 -1.49 -12.18 9.71
C GLY A 253 -2.22 -12.16 11.06
N THR A 254 -3.50 -12.47 11.01
CA THR A 254 -4.35 -12.66 12.18
C THR A 254 -4.40 -14.15 12.53
N ILE A 255 -4.21 -14.50 13.79
CA ILE A 255 -4.28 -15.90 14.23
C ILE A 255 -5.72 -16.38 14.12
N GLY A 256 -5.93 -17.41 13.33
CA GLY A 256 -7.23 -18.05 13.12
C GLY A 256 -7.59 -19.08 14.22
N PRO A 257 -8.79 -19.68 14.14
CA PRO A 257 -9.25 -20.71 15.07
C PRO A 257 -8.38 -21.98 15.07
N ASP A 258 -7.65 -22.21 13.98
CA ASP A 258 -6.69 -23.30 13.79
C ASP A 258 -5.32 -23.05 14.42
N GLY A 259 -5.13 -21.86 15.01
CA GLY A 259 -3.86 -21.42 15.59
C GLY A 259 -2.82 -20.96 14.58
N LEU A 260 -3.17 -20.89 13.29
CA LEU A 260 -2.28 -20.44 12.22
C LEU A 260 -2.54 -18.98 11.84
N PRO A 261 -1.52 -18.26 11.34
CA PRO A 261 -1.70 -16.92 10.84
C PRO A 261 -2.38 -16.91 9.46
N HIS A 262 -3.47 -16.15 9.35
CA HIS A 262 -4.24 -15.95 8.11
C HIS A 262 -4.25 -14.48 7.71
N PRO A 263 -4.44 -14.16 6.41
CA PRO A 263 -4.70 -12.79 6.00
C PRO A 263 -6.02 -12.29 6.61
N PHE A 264 -6.04 -11.02 7.01
CA PHE A 264 -7.25 -10.35 7.48
C PHE A 264 -8.33 -10.30 6.41
N HIS A 265 -7.91 -10.14 5.14
CA HIS A 265 -8.79 -10.17 3.98
C HIS A 265 -8.11 -10.88 2.81
N LEU A 266 -8.85 -11.78 2.18
CA LEU A 266 -8.39 -12.58 1.04
C LEU A 266 -9.25 -12.34 -0.20
N TYR A 267 -8.61 -11.96 -1.30
CA TYR A 267 -9.16 -12.00 -2.66
C TYR A 267 -8.20 -12.77 -3.55
N SER A 268 -8.45 -14.05 -3.73
CA SER A 268 -7.52 -14.98 -4.38
C SER A 268 -7.43 -14.78 -5.89
N MET A 269 -6.34 -15.25 -6.50
CA MET A 269 -6.17 -15.29 -7.96
C MET A 269 -7.26 -16.14 -8.61
N ARG A 270 -7.59 -17.28 -8.01
CA ARG A 270 -8.68 -18.15 -8.49
C ARG A 270 -10.01 -17.40 -8.57
N GLN A 271 -10.37 -16.69 -7.52
CA GLN A 271 -11.58 -15.88 -7.47
C GLN A 271 -11.58 -14.78 -8.53
N ALA A 272 -10.44 -14.10 -8.71
CA ALA A 272 -10.29 -13.05 -9.71
C ALA A 272 -10.42 -13.57 -11.15
N ILE A 273 -9.98 -14.82 -11.41
CA ILE A 273 -10.16 -15.51 -12.69
C ILE A 273 -11.63 -15.91 -12.88
N GLU A 274 -12.24 -16.54 -11.88
CA GLU A 274 -13.65 -16.97 -11.92
C GLU A 274 -14.61 -15.79 -12.14
N GLU A 275 -14.26 -14.61 -11.61
CA GLU A 275 -15.01 -13.36 -11.78
C GLU A 275 -14.64 -12.59 -13.07
N GLY A 276 -13.69 -13.06 -13.85
CA GLY A 276 -13.27 -12.46 -15.12
C GLY A 276 -12.47 -11.16 -15.00
N PHE A 277 -11.88 -10.86 -13.83
CA PHE A 277 -11.03 -9.68 -13.64
C PHE A 277 -9.61 -9.87 -14.15
N ILE A 278 -9.12 -11.10 -14.16
CA ILE A 278 -7.84 -11.49 -14.75
C ILE A 278 -8.03 -12.69 -15.66
N LEU A 279 -7.19 -12.77 -16.69
CA LEU A 279 -7.19 -13.91 -17.59
C LEU A 279 -6.65 -15.16 -16.88
N ASP A 280 -7.21 -16.31 -17.19
CA ASP A 280 -6.65 -17.59 -16.74
C ASP A 280 -5.32 -17.82 -17.43
N VAL A 281 -4.24 -17.73 -16.68
CA VAL A 281 -2.86 -17.88 -17.19
C VAL A 281 -2.65 -19.27 -17.78
N LEU A 282 -3.28 -20.31 -17.21
CA LEU A 282 -3.14 -21.69 -17.70
C LEU A 282 -3.84 -21.91 -19.04
N GLN A 283 -4.94 -21.20 -19.30
CA GLN A 283 -5.66 -21.28 -20.58
C GLN A 283 -5.05 -20.39 -21.67
N ASN A 284 -4.35 -19.32 -21.26
CA ASN A 284 -3.76 -18.34 -22.17
C ASN A 284 -2.22 -18.46 -22.25
N TYR A 285 -1.65 -19.56 -21.77
CA TYR A 285 -0.23 -19.85 -21.81
C TYR A 285 0.15 -20.46 -23.17
N VAL A 286 1.13 -19.86 -23.85
CA VAL A 286 1.74 -20.39 -25.07
C VAL A 286 3.23 -20.53 -24.82
N THR A 287 3.79 -21.76 -24.96
CA THR A 287 5.22 -21.98 -24.84
C THR A 287 5.96 -21.41 -26.05
N TYR A 288 7.20 -20.95 -25.85
CA TYR A 288 8.08 -20.52 -26.94
C TYR A 288 8.28 -21.62 -28.00
N GLU A 289 8.31 -22.90 -27.60
CA GLU A 289 8.40 -24.05 -28.51
C GLU A 289 7.21 -24.17 -29.47
N THR A 290 6.04 -23.69 -29.07
CA THR A 290 4.83 -23.72 -29.94
C THR A 290 4.85 -22.62 -30.96
N TYR A 291 5.50 -21.46 -30.67
CA TYR A 291 5.58 -20.32 -31.57
C TYR A 291 6.74 -20.39 -32.56
N PHE A 292 7.83 -21.07 -32.23
CA PHE A 292 9.06 -21.17 -33.03
C PHE A 292 9.34 -22.61 -33.49
N LYS A 293 8.32 -23.36 -33.89
CA LYS A 293 8.57 -24.50 -34.76
C LYS A 293 8.97 -23.98 -36.14
N LEU A 294 10.27 -23.94 -36.35
CA LEU A 294 10.87 -23.91 -37.68
C LEU A 294 10.59 -25.26 -38.38
#